data_a454e471a38c6d867481f1afeb27e629
#
_entry.id   a454e471a38c6d867481f1afeb27e629
#
_cell.length_a   1.000
_cell.length_b   1.000
_cell.length_c   1.000
_cell.angle_alpha   90.00
_cell.angle_beta   90.00
_cell.angle_gamma   90.00
#
_symmetry.space_group_name_H-M   'P 1'
#
loop_
_entity.id
_entity.type
_entity.pdbx_description
1 polymer ?
#
loop_
_entity_poly.entity_id
_entity_poly.type
_entity_poly.pdbx_seq_one_letter_code
_entity_poly.pdbx_strand_id
1 'polypeptide(L)'
;SVGDLVSGMVGWQTHHIPSENDLKTLRKVPDVLPIPTMLNIFGSTGITAYFGLLDVGNPQPGETIVVSGAAGATGAMVCQIAKIKGCHVIGIAGGDEKCSWLKECGVDDVIDYKNSDVAEELTKLAKDGIDIYFDNVGGPILESVLFLININARIICCGSISNYTGEQMP
;
A
#
# COMPACT_ATOMS: atom_id res chain seq x y z
N SER A 1 -20.35 18.00 -20.05
CA SER A 1 -20.48 18.42 -21.47
C SER A 1 -19.70 17.46 -22.35
N VAL A 2 -20.00 17.48 -23.66
CA VAL A 2 -19.20 16.71 -24.63
C VAL A 2 -17.74 17.17 -24.57
N GLY A 3 -16.80 16.20 -24.48
CA GLY A 3 -15.39 16.47 -24.31
C GLY A 3 -14.89 16.50 -22.86
N ASP A 4 -15.80 16.50 -21.90
CA ASP A 4 -15.40 16.41 -20.49
C ASP A 4 -14.86 15.02 -20.16
N LEU A 5 -13.74 14.97 -19.44
CA LEU A 5 -13.25 13.75 -18.83
C LEU A 5 -13.97 13.54 -17.49
N VAL A 6 -14.46 12.30 -17.28
CA VAL A 6 -15.18 11.94 -16.06
C VAL A 6 -14.65 10.65 -15.47
N SER A 7 -14.74 10.53 -14.15
CA SER A 7 -14.39 9.31 -13.39
C SER A 7 -15.63 8.80 -12.66
N GLY A 8 -15.79 7.48 -12.59
CA GLY A 8 -16.88 6.82 -11.88
C GLY A 8 -16.83 5.30 -12.02
N MET A 9 -17.76 4.62 -11.35
CA MET A 9 -17.88 3.16 -11.33
C MET A 9 -18.81 2.70 -12.47
N VAL A 10 -18.26 2.64 -13.67
CA VAL A 10 -19.05 2.32 -14.89
C VAL A 10 -18.67 0.96 -15.53
N GLY A 11 -17.87 0.16 -14.85
CA GLY A 11 -17.42 -1.15 -15.32
C GLY A 11 -16.31 -1.07 -16.39
N TRP A 12 -15.85 -2.26 -16.83
CA TRP A 12 -14.79 -2.42 -17.83
C TRP A 12 -15.41 -2.52 -19.21
N GLN A 13 -15.44 -1.44 -19.94
CA GLN A 13 -16.04 -1.37 -21.27
C GLN A 13 -15.47 -0.19 -22.06
N THR A 14 -15.57 -0.26 -23.38
CA THR A 14 -15.07 0.81 -24.27
C THR A 14 -16.02 1.99 -24.38
N HIS A 15 -17.32 1.76 -24.20
CA HIS A 15 -18.38 2.77 -24.25
C HIS A 15 -19.41 2.46 -23.17
N HIS A 16 -19.96 3.49 -22.55
CA HIS A 16 -20.99 3.39 -21.53
C HIS A 16 -22.06 4.46 -21.73
N ILE A 17 -23.33 4.04 -21.68
CA ILE A 17 -24.45 4.95 -21.61
C ILE A 17 -24.89 4.99 -20.14
N PRO A 18 -24.58 6.07 -19.41
CA PRO A 18 -24.82 6.11 -17.98
C PRO A 18 -26.33 6.15 -17.67
N SER A 19 -26.74 5.34 -16.71
CA SER A 19 -28.05 5.44 -16.07
C SER A 19 -28.15 6.67 -15.18
N GLU A 20 -29.36 7.02 -14.71
CA GLU A 20 -29.55 8.11 -13.76
C GLU A 20 -28.76 7.90 -12.46
N ASN A 21 -28.56 6.64 -12.04
CA ASN A 21 -27.76 6.33 -10.85
C ASN A 21 -26.27 6.51 -11.10
N ASP A 22 -25.77 6.12 -12.27
CA ASP A 22 -24.37 6.32 -12.65
C ASP A 22 -24.04 7.82 -12.67
N LEU A 23 -24.96 8.64 -13.24
CA LEU A 23 -24.78 10.09 -13.29
C LEU A 23 -24.57 10.72 -11.91
N LYS A 24 -25.17 10.17 -10.84
CA LYS A 24 -24.99 10.66 -9.47
C LYS A 24 -23.55 10.41 -8.94
N THR A 25 -22.88 9.39 -9.44
CA THR A 25 -21.53 8.98 -9.00
C THR A 25 -20.43 9.54 -9.88
N LEU A 26 -20.73 9.90 -11.13
CA LEU A 26 -19.78 10.49 -12.04
C LEU A 26 -19.26 11.83 -11.52
N ARG A 27 -17.94 12.01 -11.58
CA ARG A 27 -17.28 13.27 -11.22
C ARG A 27 -16.44 13.75 -12.39
N LYS A 28 -16.51 15.05 -12.67
CA LYS A 28 -15.63 15.67 -13.66
C LYS A 28 -14.20 15.64 -13.13
N VAL A 29 -13.29 15.16 -13.97
CA VAL A 29 -11.85 15.16 -13.66
C VAL A 29 -11.33 16.57 -13.89
N PRO A 30 -10.62 17.17 -12.92
CA PRO A 30 -9.96 18.46 -13.09
C PRO A 30 -8.86 18.39 -14.15
N ASP A 31 -8.76 19.41 -14.98
CA ASP A 31 -7.72 19.53 -16.02
C ASP A 31 -6.42 20.16 -15.46
N VAL A 32 -5.95 19.57 -14.33
CA VAL A 32 -4.76 20.10 -13.63
C VAL A 32 -3.68 19.04 -13.43
N LEU A 33 -3.96 17.77 -13.79
CA LEU A 33 -3.07 16.64 -13.52
C LEU A 33 -3.12 15.62 -14.66
N PRO A 34 -2.06 14.84 -14.85
CA PRO A 34 -2.10 13.70 -15.76
C PRO A 34 -3.26 12.76 -15.41
N ILE A 35 -4.02 12.35 -16.43
CA ILE A 35 -5.23 11.52 -16.27
C ILE A 35 -5.02 10.28 -15.36
N PRO A 36 -3.92 9.50 -15.49
CA PRO A 36 -3.69 8.33 -14.64
C PRO A 36 -3.63 8.64 -13.13
N THR A 37 -3.28 9.89 -12.78
CA THR A 37 -3.19 10.32 -11.37
C THR A 37 -4.54 10.20 -10.65
N MET A 38 -5.64 10.36 -11.37
CA MET A 38 -7.00 10.24 -10.82
C MET A 38 -7.38 8.80 -10.46
N LEU A 39 -6.74 7.81 -11.08
CA LEU A 39 -6.96 6.39 -10.76
C LEU A 39 -5.94 5.86 -9.74
N ASN A 40 -4.88 6.59 -9.49
CA ASN A 40 -3.79 6.21 -8.60
C ASN A 40 -3.77 7.08 -7.33
N ILE A 41 -3.07 8.22 -7.34
CA ILE A 41 -2.87 9.08 -6.15
C ILE A 41 -4.20 9.63 -5.61
N PHE A 42 -5.07 10.10 -6.49
CA PHE A 42 -6.41 10.59 -6.12
C PHE A 42 -7.52 9.54 -6.24
N GLY A 43 -7.16 8.32 -6.60
CA GLY A 43 -8.06 7.16 -6.62
C GLY A 43 -8.08 6.40 -5.30
N SER A 44 -8.74 5.24 -5.31
CA SER A 44 -8.91 4.40 -4.13
C SER A 44 -7.60 4.00 -3.47
N THR A 45 -6.57 3.67 -4.25
CA THR A 45 -5.28 3.23 -3.72
C THR A 45 -4.54 4.33 -2.96
N GLY A 46 -4.52 5.56 -3.48
CA GLY A 46 -3.89 6.69 -2.82
C GLY A 46 -4.64 7.14 -1.58
N ILE A 47 -5.97 7.18 -1.66
CA ILE A 47 -6.84 7.50 -0.52
C ILE A 47 -6.66 6.46 0.59
N THR A 48 -6.62 5.17 0.24
CA THR A 48 -6.38 4.08 1.20
C THR A 48 -5.01 4.22 1.88
N ALA A 49 -3.95 4.48 1.11
CA ALA A 49 -2.62 4.68 1.65
C ALA A 49 -2.57 5.89 2.59
N TYR A 50 -3.17 7.01 2.18
CA TYR A 50 -3.17 8.25 2.94
C TYR A 50 -3.89 8.10 4.29
N PHE A 51 -5.15 7.71 4.29
CA PHE A 51 -5.92 7.59 5.52
C PHE A 51 -5.50 6.39 6.37
N GLY A 52 -5.21 5.24 5.74
CA GLY A 52 -4.71 4.07 6.45
C GLY A 52 -3.41 4.36 7.21
N LEU A 53 -2.46 5.03 6.57
CA LEU A 53 -1.22 5.35 7.25
C LEU A 53 -1.36 6.53 8.23
N LEU A 54 -1.98 7.64 7.82
CA LEU A 54 -1.95 8.86 8.63
C LEU A 54 -2.97 8.84 9.76
N ASP A 55 -4.18 8.35 9.52
CA ASP A 55 -5.24 8.37 10.54
C ASP A 55 -5.17 7.14 11.46
N VAL A 56 -4.92 5.95 10.89
CA VAL A 56 -4.84 4.71 11.68
C VAL A 56 -3.42 4.48 12.19
N GLY A 57 -2.42 4.56 11.31
CA GLY A 57 -1.01 4.35 11.64
C GLY A 57 -0.40 5.47 12.47
N ASN A 58 -0.83 6.71 12.23
CA ASN A 58 -0.34 7.92 12.91
C ASN A 58 1.20 7.94 13.08
N PRO A 59 1.96 7.86 11.97
CA PRO A 59 3.41 7.68 12.00
C PRO A 59 4.12 8.87 12.61
N GLN A 60 5.10 8.60 13.47
CA GLN A 60 5.95 9.60 14.06
C GLN A 60 7.37 9.53 13.46
N PRO A 61 8.09 10.66 13.34
CA PRO A 61 9.47 10.65 12.87
C PRO A 61 10.35 9.71 13.69
N GLY A 62 11.15 8.90 13.02
CA GLY A 62 12.05 7.93 13.64
C GLY A 62 11.43 6.55 13.90
N GLU A 63 10.11 6.38 13.77
CA GLU A 63 9.49 5.07 13.87
C GLU A 63 9.86 4.14 12.72
N THR A 64 9.95 2.84 13.00
CA THR A 64 10.14 1.79 12.00
C THR A 64 8.79 1.30 11.49
N ILE A 65 8.59 1.41 10.18
CA ILE A 65 7.41 0.88 9.50
C ILE A 65 7.79 -0.27 8.55
N VAL A 66 7.05 -1.37 8.63
CA VAL A 66 7.10 -2.46 7.67
C VAL A 66 5.86 -2.39 6.77
N VAL A 67 6.05 -2.55 5.47
CA VAL A 67 4.97 -2.53 4.47
C VAL A 67 5.02 -3.81 3.66
N SER A 68 4.00 -4.66 3.76
CA SER A 68 3.85 -5.83 2.89
C SER A 68 3.21 -5.45 1.56
N GLY A 69 3.58 -6.17 0.47
CA GLY A 69 3.14 -5.79 -0.87
C GLY A 69 3.59 -4.37 -1.26
N ALA A 70 4.78 -3.98 -0.81
CA ALA A 70 5.31 -2.62 -0.87
C ALA A 70 5.40 -2.06 -2.30
N ALA A 71 5.65 -2.91 -3.31
CA ALA A 71 5.70 -2.49 -4.71
C ALA A 71 4.32 -2.47 -5.41
N GLY A 72 3.25 -2.76 -4.68
CA GLY A 72 1.89 -2.61 -5.18
C GLY A 72 1.41 -1.15 -5.17
N ALA A 73 0.27 -0.88 -5.82
CA ALA A 73 -0.24 0.48 -5.96
C ALA A 73 -0.47 1.20 -4.63
N THR A 74 -1.04 0.53 -3.64
CA THR A 74 -1.23 1.09 -2.28
C THR A 74 0.08 1.11 -1.50
N GLY A 75 0.82 -0.03 -1.48
CA GLY A 75 2.05 -0.18 -0.69
C GLY A 75 3.12 0.84 -1.07
N ALA A 76 3.31 1.10 -2.36
CA ALA A 76 4.29 2.08 -2.83
C ALA A 76 3.98 3.51 -2.36
N MET A 77 2.72 3.87 -2.28
CA MET A 77 2.31 5.17 -1.72
C MET A 77 2.50 5.23 -0.21
N VAL A 78 2.18 4.14 0.49
CA VAL A 78 2.45 4.03 1.93
C VAL A 78 3.93 4.25 2.21
N CYS A 79 4.82 3.58 1.48
CA CYS A 79 6.26 3.74 1.64
C CYS A 79 6.69 5.20 1.46
N GLN A 80 6.24 5.86 0.39
CA GLN A 80 6.60 7.25 0.11
C GLN A 80 6.05 8.22 1.17
N ILE A 81 4.79 8.05 1.61
CA ILE A 81 4.21 8.88 2.67
C ILE A 81 4.98 8.66 3.98
N ALA A 82 5.33 7.42 4.33
CA ALA A 82 6.11 7.10 5.51
C ALA A 82 7.50 7.76 5.48
N LYS A 83 8.16 7.77 4.31
CA LYS A 83 9.43 8.51 4.12
C LYS A 83 9.26 10.01 4.33
N ILE A 84 8.20 10.61 3.79
CA ILE A 84 7.89 12.04 4.01
C ILE A 84 7.65 12.34 5.50
N LYS A 85 7.10 11.36 6.24
CA LYS A 85 6.89 11.48 7.70
C LYS A 85 8.14 11.24 8.53
N GLY A 86 9.26 10.88 7.92
CA GLY A 86 10.55 10.66 8.59
C GLY A 86 10.68 9.29 9.24
N CYS A 87 9.90 8.31 8.81
CA CYS A 87 10.03 6.93 9.26
C CYS A 87 11.21 6.21 8.60
N HIS A 88 11.73 5.19 9.28
CA HIS A 88 12.54 4.14 8.69
C HIS A 88 11.62 3.11 8.04
N VAL A 89 11.72 2.93 6.72
CA VAL A 89 10.77 2.11 5.94
C VAL A 89 11.41 0.83 5.48
N ILE A 90 10.82 -0.31 5.84
CA ILE A 90 11.18 -1.65 5.36
C ILE A 90 10.08 -2.14 4.44
N GLY A 91 10.37 -2.27 3.15
CA GLY A 91 9.41 -2.75 2.14
C GLY A 91 9.57 -4.24 1.86
N ILE A 92 8.47 -4.99 1.84
CA ILE A 92 8.47 -6.41 1.46
C ILE A 92 7.83 -6.55 0.08
N ALA A 93 8.59 -7.06 -0.89
CA ALA A 93 8.14 -7.28 -2.27
C ALA A 93 8.74 -8.58 -2.82
N GLY A 94 8.36 -8.99 -4.02
CA GLY A 94 8.88 -10.23 -4.63
C GLY A 94 9.54 -10.00 -5.98
N GLY A 95 10.83 -10.32 -6.05
CA GLY A 95 11.67 -10.27 -7.23
C GLY A 95 12.49 -8.99 -7.36
N ASP A 96 13.67 -9.12 -7.96
CA ASP A 96 14.72 -8.10 -8.02
C ASP A 96 14.26 -6.77 -8.62
N GLU A 97 13.44 -6.81 -9.66
CA GLU A 97 12.93 -5.60 -10.33
C GLU A 97 12.12 -4.73 -9.37
N LYS A 98 11.19 -5.34 -8.62
CA LYS A 98 10.34 -4.63 -7.64
C LYS A 98 11.15 -4.13 -6.46
N CYS A 99 12.11 -4.93 -6.00
CA CYS A 99 12.98 -4.55 -4.90
C CYS A 99 13.90 -3.38 -5.27
N SER A 100 14.48 -3.41 -6.46
CA SER A 100 15.31 -2.31 -6.99
C SER A 100 14.49 -1.02 -7.14
N TRP A 101 13.29 -1.13 -7.71
CA TRP A 101 12.40 0.02 -7.87
C TRP A 101 12.00 0.64 -6.52
N LEU A 102 11.75 -0.15 -5.48
CA LEU A 102 11.47 0.38 -4.14
C LEU A 102 12.63 1.18 -3.57
N LYS A 103 13.86 0.72 -3.79
CA LYS A 103 15.07 1.47 -3.39
C LYS A 103 15.19 2.79 -4.13
N GLU A 104 14.88 2.80 -5.43
CA GLU A 104 14.82 4.04 -6.23
C GLU A 104 13.75 5.01 -5.71
N CYS A 105 12.65 4.49 -5.16
CA CYS A 105 11.60 5.28 -4.49
C CYS A 105 12.00 5.80 -3.10
N GLY A 106 13.21 5.47 -2.61
CA GLY A 106 13.73 5.95 -1.33
C GLY A 106 13.35 5.11 -0.13
N VAL A 107 12.91 3.87 -0.33
CA VAL A 107 12.70 2.90 0.76
C VAL A 107 14.06 2.50 1.33
N ASP A 108 14.21 2.54 2.66
CA ASP A 108 15.49 2.33 3.34
C ASP A 108 15.98 0.89 3.16
N ASP A 109 15.13 -0.07 3.51
CA ASP A 109 15.43 -1.49 3.39
C ASP A 109 14.34 -2.23 2.61
N VAL A 110 14.73 -3.26 1.88
CA VAL A 110 13.81 -4.05 1.05
C VAL A 110 14.09 -5.52 1.22
N ILE A 111 13.05 -6.29 1.50
CA ILE A 111 13.09 -7.75 1.63
C ILE A 111 12.43 -8.38 0.40
N ASP A 112 13.18 -9.23 -0.31
CA ASP A 112 12.63 -10.07 -1.36
C ASP A 112 12.13 -11.40 -0.77
N TYR A 113 10.82 -11.50 -0.54
CA TYR A 113 10.21 -12.70 0.04
C TYR A 113 10.32 -13.96 -0.84
N LYS A 114 10.72 -13.82 -2.11
CA LYS A 114 10.92 -14.96 -3.00
C LYS A 114 12.30 -15.61 -2.86
N ASN A 115 13.28 -14.82 -2.44
CA ASN A 115 14.67 -15.22 -2.42
C ASN A 115 15.29 -15.23 -1.01
N SER A 116 14.54 -14.76 0.01
CA SER A 116 15.02 -14.73 1.40
C SER A 116 13.92 -15.08 2.40
N ASP A 117 14.33 -15.53 3.57
CA ASP A 117 13.42 -15.73 4.70
C ASP A 117 13.06 -14.38 5.31
N VAL A 118 11.75 -14.07 5.30
CA VAL A 118 11.24 -12.78 5.77
C VAL A 118 11.50 -12.57 7.26
N ALA A 119 11.33 -13.60 8.10
CA ALA A 119 11.52 -13.49 9.54
C ALA A 119 12.99 -13.23 9.90
N GLU A 120 13.92 -13.94 9.22
CA GLU A 120 15.35 -13.71 9.41
C GLU A 120 15.78 -12.30 8.99
N GLU A 121 15.31 -11.84 7.82
CA GLU A 121 15.66 -10.50 7.33
C GLU A 121 15.04 -9.40 8.21
N LEU A 122 13.78 -9.52 8.63
CA LEU A 122 13.16 -8.59 9.56
C LEU A 122 13.93 -8.49 10.88
N THR A 123 14.40 -9.62 11.42
CA THR A 123 15.21 -9.65 12.65
C THR A 123 16.51 -8.87 12.50
N LYS A 124 17.12 -8.87 11.32
CA LYS A 124 18.36 -8.14 11.02
C LYS A 124 18.12 -6.63 10.83
N LEU A 125 17.00 -6.27 10.19
CA LEU A 125 16.70 -4.91 9.77
C LEU A 125 15.93 -4.11 10.83
N ALA A 126 14.98 -4.72 11.52
CA ALA A 126 14.17 -4.08 12.55
C ALA A 126 14.74 -4.34 13.97
N LYS A 127 16.00 -3.96 14.21
CA LYS A 127 16.71 -4.23 15.47
C LYS A 127 16.05 -3.59 16.69
N ASP A 128 15.41 -2.46 16.51
CA ASP A 128 14.71 -1.73 17.57
C ASP A 128 13.21 -2.05 17.59
N GLY A 129 12.79 -3.09 16.85
CA GLY A 129 11.41 -3.52 16.70
C GLY A 129 10.65 -2.75 15.64
N ILE A 130 9.36 -3.09 15.50
CA ILE A 130 8.46 -2.55 14.48
C ILE A 130 7.35 -1.75 15.17
N ASP A 131 7.23 -0.47 14.82
CA ASP A 131 6.23 0.43 15.40
C ASP A 131 4.93 0.45 14.59
N ILE A 132 5.04 0.27 13.27
CA ILE A 132 3.90 0.25 12.35
C ILE A 132 4.05 -0.90 11.37
N TYR A 133 2.96 -1.64 11.17
CA TYR A 133 2.86 -2.59 10.08
C TYR A 133 1.67 -2.27 9.20
N PHE A 134 1.94 -2.00 7.93
CA PHE A 134 0.89 -1.81 6.92
C PHE A 134 0.72 -3.11 6.13
N ASP A 135 -0.35 -3.84 6.43
CA ASP A 135 -0.60 -5.17 5.90
C ASP A 135 -1.50 -5.16 4.67
N ASN A 136 -0.91 -5.53 3.52
CA ASN A 136 -1.63 -5.79 2.28
C ASN A 136 -1.73 -7.29 1.96
N VAL A 137 -1.05 -8.16 2.72
CA VAL A 137 -0.81 -9.56 2.33
C VAL A 137 -1.40 -10.56 3.30
N GLY A 138 -1.24 -10.35 4.62
CA GLY A 138 -1.61 -11.33 5.65
C GLY A 138 -0.70 -12.56 5.68
N GLY A 139 -1.21 -13.64 6.26
CA GLY A 139 -0.55 -14.96 6.28
C GLY A 139 0.84 -14.97 6.92
N PRO A 140 1.79 -15.78 6.41
CA PRO A 140 3.11 -15.96 7.02
C PRO A 140 3.91 -14.66 7.19
N ILE A 141 3.70 -13.67 6.32
CA ILE A 141 4.37 -12.37 6.46
C ILE A 141 3.86 -11.63 7.69
N LEU A 142 2.54 -11.60 7.91
CA LEU A 142 1.95 -11.03 9.11
C LEU A 142 2.47 -11.75 10.36
N GLU A 143 2.50 -13.08 10.35
CA GLU A 143 3.02 -13.86 11.47
C GLU A 143 4.46 -13.48 11.82
N SER A 144 5.34 -13.37 10.81
CA SER A 144 6.74 -12.95 11.00
C SER A 144 6.87 -11.57 11.62
N VAL A 145 6.02 -10.62 11.21
CA VAL A 145 6.01 -9.26 11.76
C VAL A 145 5.56 -9.23 13.23
N LEU A 146 4.54 -10.03 13.58
CA LEU A 146 3.97 -10.04 14.94
C LEU A 146 4.98 -10.43 16.04
N PHE A 147 6.03 -11.16 15.71
CA PHE A 147 7.09 -11.50 16.67
C PHE A 147 8.06 -10.35 16.98
N LEU A 148 8.04 -9.28 16.17
CA LEU A 148 9.00 -8.18 16.24
C LEU A 148 8.34 -6.81 16.53
N ILE A 149 7.04 -6.77 16.79
CA ILE A 149 6.32 -5.52 17.06
C ILE A 149 6.67 -4.94 18.43
N ASN A 150 6.77 -3.64 18.48
CA ASN A 150 6.95 -2.87 19.70
C ASN A 150 5.65 -2.79 20.54
N ILE A 151 5.78 -2.43 21.81
CA ILE A 151 4.62 -2.11 22.65
C ILE A 151 3.92 -0.89 22.05
N ASN A 152 2.60 -0.95 21.92
CA ASN A 152 1.75 0.03 21.24
C ASN A 152 1.98 0.15 19.72
N ALA A 153 2.56 -0.85 19.07
CA ALA A 153 2.62 -0.90 17.63
C ALA A 153 1.22 -0.85 17.00
N ARG A 154 1.12 -0.29 15.81
CA ARG A 154 -0.13 -0.17 15.05
C ARG A 154 -0.07 -1.07 13.83
N ILE A 155 -1.07 -1.94 13.70
CA ILE A 155 -1.20 -2.85 12.56
C ILE A 155 -2.39 -2.39 11.72
N ILE A 156 -2.12 -1.93 10.50
CA ILE A 156 -3.14 -1.46 9.56
C ILE A 156 -3.50 -2.61 8.64
N CYS A 157 -4.62 -3.27 8.90
CA CYS A 157 -5.14 -4.35 8.06
C CYS A 157 -5.82 -3.77 6.82
N CYS A 158 -5.06 -3.60 5.75
CA CYS A 158 -5.54 -3.05 4.46
C CYS A 158 -6.06 -4.15 3.53
N GLY A 159 -5.36 -5.28 3.47
CA GLY A 159 -5.70 -6.41 2.61
C GLY A 159 -5.11 -7.73 3.10
N SER A 160 -5.52 -8.81 2.49
CA SER A 160 -5.06 -10.16 2.84
C SER A 160 -4.95 -11.01 1.57
N ILE A 161 -4.16 -10.53 0.60
CA ILE A 161 -4.13 -11.12 -0.75
C ILE A 161 -3.67 -12.59 -0.74
N SER A 162 -2.88 -13.00 0.25
CA SER A 162 -2.49 -14.41 0.43
C SER A 162 -3.68 -15.34 0.66
N ASN A 163 -4.80 -14.80 1.15
CA ASN A 163 -6.00 -15.57 1.52
C ASN A 163 -7.12 -15.49 0.47
N TYR A 164 -6.95 -14.71 -0.63
CA TYR A 164 -8.03 -14.53 -1.62
C TYR A 164 -8.22 -15.72 -2.55
N THR A 165 -7.29 -16.66 -2.61
CA THR A 165 -7.31 -17.82 -3.52
C THR A 165 -7.89 -19.10 -2.91
N GLY A 166 -8.63 -19.01 -1.82
CA GLY A 166 -9.67 -20.01 -1.51
C GLY A 166 -9.29 -21.21 -0.68
N GLU A 167 -8.15 -21.26 0.00
CA GLU A 167 -8.04 -22.15 1.16
C GLU A 167 -8.46 -21.36 2.39
N GLN A 168 -9.65 -21.68 2.92
CA GLN A 168 -10.09 -21.16 4.21
C GLN A 168 -9.05 -21.57 5.24
N MET A 169 -8.43 -20.57 5.87
CA MET A 169 -7.68 -20.83 7.09
C MET A 169 -8.65 -21.36 8.16
N PRO A 170 -8.25 -22.36 8.93
CA PRO A 170 -9.08 -22.94 9.98
C PRO A 170 -9.44 -21.93 11.07
#